data_4928d30f524f6f07e8207e588baf407f
#
_entry.id   4928d30f524f6f07e8207e588baf407f
#
_cell.length_a   1.000
_cell.length_b   1.000
_cell.length_c   1.000
_cell.angle_alpha   90.00
_cell.angle_beta   90.00
_cell.angle_gamma   90.00
#
_symmetry.space_group_name_H-M   'P 1'
#
loop_
_entity.id
_entity.type
_entity.pdbx_description
1 polymer ?
#
loop_
_entity_poly.entity_id
_entity_poly.type
_entity_poly.pdbx_seq_one_letter_code
_entity_poly.pdbx_strand_id
1 'polypeptide(L)'
;MTAKTLMVQGTGSGVGKSILTAAICRYFYKSGFKVAPFKAQNMALNSFVTEKGDEIGRAQAFQAEACGISPDVLMNPILMKPSGDNNSQIILMGKPSGSCNAKNYYALHKKHKKVVLSALQSLREKYELVIIEGAGSPAEINLKKWDLVNMFIAEHSDSPVIIVGDIDRGGVFAWMKGTYDLLTLQEKKRVKGFIINKFRGDIELLAPGIKQFEGLVPKPVLGVIPYEKNLVVDEEDSISKWSYSTEPGAEGILNVAVIWTPRVSNFTDISPLAYDPSVSLSYINHTSQLNNPDLIILPGSKNTIEDLIYLKEQKILEKVLKCHSDGSLILGICGGFQMLGNTIRDPKNLESRISECAGLGLFDMDTTFASDKLTRQIELKTVKSRLFKEGIKCDGYEIHLSLIHI
;
A
#
# COMPACT_ATOMS: atom_id res chain seq x y z
N MET A 1 9.43 5.93 31.63
CA MET A 1 10.17 4.76 31.06
C MET A 1 9.99 4.83 29.54
N THR A 2 11.04 4.62 28.75
CA THR A 2 10.91 4.52 27.29
C THR A 2 10.25 3.20 26.91
N ALA A 3 9.35 3.20 25.91
CA ALA A 3 8.66 2.00 25.44
C ALA A 3 9.65 0.88 25.11
N LYS A 4 9.22 -0.35 25.41
CA LYS A 4 9.84 -1.55 24.82
C LYS A 4 9.56 -1.59 23.32
N THR A 5 10.40 -2.30 22.58
CA THR A 5 10.25 -2.43 21.13
C THR A 5 10.32 -3.91 20.74
N LEU A 6 9.64 -4.25 19.66
CA LEU A 6 9.75 -5.54 18.95
C LEU A 6 9.77 -5.26 17.46
N MET A 7 10.68 -5.87 16.72
CA MET A 7 10.78 -5.63 15.29
C MET A 7 10.48 -6.88 14.47
N VAL A 8 9.59 -6.74 13.51
CA VAL A 8 9.21 -7.77 12.52
C VAL A 8 9.93 -7.46 11.22
N GLN A 9 10.86 -8.31 10.81
CA GLN A 9 11.53 -8.24 9.51
C GLN A 9 11.13 -9.45 8.65
N GLY A 10 11.42 -9.43 7.37
CA GLY A 10 11.05 -10.52 6.47
C GLY A 10 12.20 -10.97 5.60
N THR A 11 12.09 -12.16 5.03
CA THR A 11 13.02 -12.65 4.02
C THR A 11 12.87 -11.94 2.67
N GLY A 12 11.82 -11.10 2.51
CA GLY A 12 11.53 -10.34 1.29
C GLY A 12 10.24 -9.53 1.41
N SER A 13 9.82 -8.91 0.31
CA SER A 13 8.51 -8.26 0.20
C SER A 13 7.39 -9.30 0.09
N GLY A 14 6.16 -8.95 0.50
CA GLY A 14 4.99 -9.81 0.39
C GLY A 14 4.96 -11.04 1.31
N VAL A 15 5.94 -11.21 2.23
CA VAL A 15 5.99 -12.36 3.16
C VAL A 15 4.97 -12.28 4.31
N GLY A 16 4.21 -11.16 4.41
CA GLY A 16 3.16 -10.95 5.40
C GLY A 16 3.59 -10.17 6.65
N LYS A 17 4.69 -9.39 6.59
CA LYS A 17 5.15 -8.54 7.70
C LYS A 17 4.06 -7.63 8.22
N SER A 18 3.36 -6.90 7.35
CA SER A 18 2.37 -5.88 7.72
C SER A 18 1.19 -6.48 8.47
N ILE A 19 0.68 -7.61 7.99
CA ILE A 19 -0.41 -8.36 8.65
C ILE A 19 0.04 -8.89 10.02
N LEU A 20 1.24 -9.49 10.08
CA LEU A 20 1.76 -10.02 11.33
C LEU A 20 2.03 -8.90 12.35
N THR A 21 2.55 -7.77 11.89
CA THR A 21 2.73 -6.57 12.73
C THR A 21 1.39 -6.09 13.29
N ALA A 22 0.35 -6.00 12.47
CA ALA A 22 -1.00 -5.64 12.89
C ALA A 22 -1.57 -6.65 13.90
N ALA A 23 -1.39 -7.95 13.67
CA ALA A 23 -1.84 -9.00 14.58
C ALA A 23 -1.14 -8.91 15.94
N ILE A 24 0.17 -8.68 15.97
CA ILE A 24 0.94 -8.46 17.19
C ILE A 24 0.47 -7.19 17.92
N CYS A 25 0.28 -6.09 17.18
CA CYS A 25 -0.31 -4.86 17.73
C CYS A 25 -1.66 -5.12 18.38
N ARG A 26 -2.56 -5.82 17.67
CA ARG A 26 -3.89 -6.16 18.18
C ARG A 26 -3.85 -7.04 19.42
N TYR A 27 -2.96 -8.02 19.44
CA TYR A 27 -2.75 -8.91 20.58
C TYR A 27 -2.35 -8.13 21.84
N PHE A 28 -1.34 -7.26 21.75
CA PHE A 28 -0.88 -6.48 22.88
C PHE A 28 -1.90 -5.42 23.31
N TYR A 29 -2.60 -4.78 22.37
CA TYR A 29 -3.71 -3.88 22.68
C TYR A 29 -4.81 -4.59 23.48
N LYS A 30 -5.23 -5.79 23.03
CA LYS A 30 -6.23 -6.60 23.75
C LYS A 30 -5.72 -7.09 25.11
N SER A 31 -4.42 -7.20 25.30
CA SER A 31 -3.78 -7.52 26.57
C SER A 31 -3.60 -6.30 27.50
N GLY A 32 -4.13 -5.13 27.13
CA GLY A 32 -4.15 -3.93 27.95
C GLY A 32 -2.93 -3.01 27.82
N PHE A 33 -2.00 -3.28 26.88
CA PHE A 33 -0.86 -2.41 26.65
C PHE A 33 -1.22 -1.20 25.79
N LYS A 34 -0.60 -0.05 26.07
CA LYS A 34 -0.58 1.09 25.16
C LYS A 34 0.46 0.83 24.06
N VAL A 35 0.00 0.34 22.92
CA VAL A 35 0.86 -0.07 21.80
C VAL A 35 0.70 0.84 20.60
N ALA A 36 1.80 1.07 19.86
CA ALA A 36 1.77 1.76 18.58
C ALA A 36 2.59 1.00 17.52
N PRO A 37 2.21 1.06 16.24
CA PRO A 37 3.03 0.57 15.12
C PRO A 37 4.07 1.62 14.73
N PHE A 38 5.14 1.15 14.06
CA PHE A 38 6.12 2.02 13.43
C PHE A 38 6.74 1.37 12.19
N LYS A 39 6.83 2.10 11.11
CA LYS A 39 7.60 1.72 9.92
C LYS A 39 8.38 2.95 9.45
N ALA A 40 9.69 2.91 9.54
CA ALA A 40 10.57 4.05 9.29
C ALA A 40 10.37 4.68 7.91
N GLN A 41 10.26 3.84 6.91
CA GLN A 41 10.00 4.22 5.53
C GLN A 41 9.10 3.19 4.89
N ASN A 42 8.10 3.65 4.15
CA ASN A 42 7.26 2.82 3.32
C ASN A 42 7.36 3.23 1.86
N MET A 43 7.27 2.26 0.95
CA MET A 43 7.14 2.50 -0.47
C MET A 43 5.81 1.90 -0.91
N ALA A 44 4.82 2.75 -1.17
CA ALA A 44 3.47 2.32 -1.54
C ALA A 44 2.76 3.38 -2.37
N LEU A 45 1.88 2.94 -3.26
CA LEU A 45 0.94 3.81 -3.99
C LEU A 45 -0.31 4.10 -3.16
N ASN A 46 -0.66 3.18 -2.26
CA ASN A 46 -1.81 3.34 -1.37
C ASN A 46 -1.43 4.16 -0.14
N SER A 47 -2.17 5.21 0.11
CA SER A 47 -1.97 6.11 1.25
C SER A 47 -3.26 6.36 2.01
N PHE A 48 -3.10 6.89 3.20
CA PHE A 48 -4.17 7.30 4.10
C PHE A 48 -3.91 8.73 4.55
N VAL A 49 -4.97 9.51 4.74
CA VAL A 49 -4.90 10.87 5.29
C VAL A 49 -5.28 10.83 6.76
N THR A 50 -4.40 11.28 7.65
CA THR A 50 -4.69 11.41 9.08
C THR A 50 -5.71 12.52 9.35
N GLU A 51 -6.29 12.54 10.54
CA GLU A 51 -7.21 13.62 10.98
C GLU A 51 -6.57 15.03 10.87
N LYS A 52 -5.24 15.12 10.93
CA LYS A 52 -4.48 16.37 10.80
C LYS A 52 -4.18 16.75 9.35
N GLY A 53 -4.64 15.96 8.37
CA GLY A 53 -4.35 16.17 6.96
C GLY A 53 -2.92 15.77 6.56
N ASP A 54 -2.29 14.87 7.29
CA ASP A 54 -0.98 14.31 6.98
C ASP A 54 -1.12 12.99 6.22
N GLU A 55 -0.25 12.74 5.25
CA GLU A 55 -0.29 11.53 4.43
C GLU A 55 0.67 10.46 4.95
N ILE A 56 0.18 9.24 5.17
CA ILE A 56 0.96 8.06 5.59
C ILE A 56 0.62 6.84 4.74
N GLY A 57 1.40 5.77 4.87
CA GLY A 57 1.11 4.49 4.23
C GLY A 57 -0.17 3.85 4.78
N ARG A 58 -1.00 3.27 3.89
CA ARG A 58 -2.27 2.61 4.26
C ARG A 58 -2.06 1.49 5.29
N ALA A 59 -0.99 0.70 5.15
CA ALA A 59 -0.69 -0.37 6.09
C ALA A 59 -0.45 0.13 7.53
N GLN A 60 0.17 1.30 7.71
CA GLN A 60 0.40 1.86 9.05
C GLN A 60 -0.88 2.44 9.65
N ALA A 61 -1.82 2.94 8.83
CA ALA A 61 -3.15 3.30 9.28
C ALA A 61 -3.91 2.06 9.78
N PHE A 62 -3.92 0.98 9.01
CA PHE A 62 -4.49 -0.31 9.43
C PHE A 62 -3.87 -0.85 10.72
N GLN A 63 -2.55 -0.75 10.88
CA GLN A 63 -1.85 -1.15 12.11
C GLN A 63 -2.23 -0.28 13.31
N ALA A 64 -2.45 1.04 13.10
CA ALA A 64 -2.93 1.95 14.14
C ALA A 64 -4.35 1.59 14.59
N GLU A 65 -5.24 1.28 13.65
CA GLU A 65 -6.59 0.77 13.94
C GLU A 65 -6.54 -0.53 14.75
N ALA A 66 -5.61 -1.43 14.43
CA ALA A 66 -5.38 -2.65 15.20
C ALA A 66 -4.95 -2.37 16.66
N CYS A 67 -4.26 -1.25 16.89
CA CYS A 67 -3.92 -0.74 18.23
C CYS A 67 -5.05 0.03 18.91
N GLY A 68 -6.18 0.28 18.24
CA GLY A 68 -7.27 1.10 18.77
C GLY A 68 -6.91 2.59 18.91
N ILE A 69 -6.03 3.11 18.07
CA ILE A 69 -5.56 4.51 18.10
C ILE A 69 -5.71 5.14 16.71
N SER A 70 -5.86 6.46 16.68
CA SER A 70 -5.87 7.23 15.43
C SER A 70 -4.49 7.17 14.75
N PRO A 71 -4.45 7.00 13.42
CA PRO A 71 -3.20 7.08 12.64
C PRO A 71 -2.49 8.41 12.82
N ASP A 72 -1.17 8.37 13.06
CA ASP A 72 -0.32 9.56 13.25
C ASP A 72 0.92 9.45 12.35
N VAL A 73 1.38 10.57 11.84
CA VAL A 73 2.54 10.67 10.94
C VAL A 73 3.83 10.11 11.55
N LEU A 74 3.95 10.09 12.86
CA LEU A 74 5.08 9.49 13.57
C LEU A 74 5.21 7.99 13.29
N MET A 75 4.09 7.32 12.96
CA MET A 75 4.07 5.88 12.66
C MET A 75 4.69 5.52 11.32
N ASN A 76 4.69 6.49 10.38
CA ASN A 76 5.33 6.36 9.07
C ASN A 76 5.92 7.70 8.61
N PRO A 77 7.10 8.09 9.13
CA PRO A 77 7.69 9.41 8.87
C PRO A 77 8.14 9.62 7.43
N ILE A 78 8.39 8.55 6.68
CA ILE A 78 8.77 8.62 5.26
C ILE A 78 7.86 7.70 4.44
N LEU A 79 7.11 8.29 3.51
CA LEU A 79 6.37 7.53 2.49
C LEU A 79 6.93 7.90 1.11
N MET A 80 7.26 6.88 0.32
CA MET A 80 7.72 7.02 -1.06
C MET A 80 6.62 6.54 -2.01
N LYS A 81 6.20 7.38 -2.93
CA LYS A 81 5.19 7.04 -3.96
C LYS A 81 5.89 6.97 -5.32
N PRO A 82 6.09 5.78 -5.88
CA PRO A 82 6.66 5.64 -7.23
C PRO A 82 5.86 6.47 -8.24
N SER A 83 6.53 7.29 -9.04
CA SER A 83 5.90 8.16 -10.06
C SER A 83 6.37 7.85 -11.48
N GLY A 84 7.17 6.82 -11.67
CA GLY A 84 7.72 6.33 -12.92
C GLY A 84 8.89 5.37 -12.65
N ASP A 85 9.56 4.90 -13.68
CA ASP A 85 10.56 3.83 -13.56
C ASP A 85 11.73 4.15 -12.62
N ASN A 86 12.10 5.42 -12.48
CA ASN A 86 13.27 5.83 -11.73
C ASN A 86 13.00 6.96 -10.71
N ASN A 87 11.77 7.41 -10.56
CA ASN A 87 11.44 8.55 -9.70
C ASN A 87 10.38 8.18 -8.68
N SER A 88 10.50 8.76 -7.47
CA SER A 88 9.48 8.65 -6.42
C SER A 88 9.20 10.02 -5.83
N GLN A 89 7.94 10.32 -5.58
CA GLN A 89 7.54 11.44 -4.74
C GLN A 89 7.81 11.07 -3.29
N ILE A 90 8.50 11.95 -2.57
CA ILE A 90 8.81 11.77 -1.15
C ILE A 90 7.79 12.55 -0.32
N ILE A 91 7.12 11.85 0.57
CA ILE A 91 6.29 12.43 1.63
C ILE A 91 7.08 12.31 2.92
N LEU A 92 7.47 13.43 3.49
CA LEU A 92 8.25 13.50 4.74
C LEU A 92 7.39 14.09 5.84
N MET A 93 7.21 13.35 6.93
CA MET A 93 6.32 13.76 8.03
C MET A 93 4.94 14.20 7.53
N GLY A 94 4.34 13.38 6.63
CA GLY A 94 3.00 13.58 6.09
C GLY A 94 2.87 14.66 5.00
N LYS A 95 3.95 15.36 4.65
CA LYS A 95 3.91 16.45 3.66
C LYS A 95 4.83 16.19 2.47
N PRO A 96 4.45 16.60 1.24
CA PRO A 96 5.31 16.49 0.07
C PRO A 96 6.65 17.19 0.29
N SER A 97 7.75 16.50 0.02
CA SER A 97 9.13 17.02 0.15
C SER A 97 9.91 16.97 -1.17
N GLY A 98 9.18 16.95 -2.29
CA GLY A 98 9.74 16.87 -3.63
C GLY A 98 9.77 15.45 -4.19
N SER A 99 10.32 15.32 -5.41
CA SER A 99 10.51 14.04 -6.09
C SER A 99 11.99 13.81 -6.33
N CYS A 100 12.43 12.58 -6.21
CA CYS A 100 13.85 12.26 -6.46
C CYS A 100 14.02 10.84 -7.01
N ASN A 101 15.14 10.66 -7.72
CA ASN A 101 15.64 9.34 -8.07
C ASN A 101 16.47 8.74 -6.90
N ALA A 102 16.84 7.47 -7.02
CA ALA A 102 17.59 6.75 -5.99
C ALA A 102 18.90 7.47 -5.59
N LYS A 103 19.67 8.04 -6.55
CA LYS A 103 20.92 8.75 -6.26
C LYS A 103 20.68 9.97 -5.35
N ASN A 104 19.69 10.79 -5.68
CA ASN A 104 19.36 11.99 -4.92
C ASN A 104 18.75 11.64 -3.58
N TYR A 105 18.00 10.54 -3.49
CA TYR A 105 17.46 10.03 -2.24
C TYR A 105 18.57 9.70 -1.24
N TYR A 106 19.62 9.01 -1.68
CA TYR A 106 20.76 8.69 -0.82
C TYR A 106 21.55 9.92 -0.35
N ALA A 107 21.56 11.02 -1.11
CA ALA A 107 22.13 12.27 -0.65
C ALA A 107 21.40 12.86 0.58
N LEU A 108 20.09 12.58 0.73
CA LEU A 108 19.28 13.02 1.86
C LEU A 108 19.30 12.06 3.06
N HIS A 109 20.03 10.94 2.97
CA HIS A 109 20.02 9.86 3.96
C HIS A 109 20.31 10.34 5.40
N LYS A 110 21.28 11.26 5.59
CA LYS A 110 21.60 11.83 6.91
C LYS A 110 20.43 12.61 7.52
N LYS A 111 19.66 13.34 6.68
CA LYS A 111 18.44 14.06 7.09
C LYS A 111 17.34 13.06 7.44
N HIS A 112 17.14 12.05 6.59
CA HIS A 112 16.12 11.02 6.79
C HIS A 112 16.36 10.23 8.08
N LYS A 113 17.60 9.83 8.38
CA LYS A 113 17.98 9.19 9.66
C LYS A 113 17.51 9.99 10.86
N LYS A 114 17.76 11.30 10.88
CA LYS A 114 17.35 12.17 12.00
C LYS A 114 15.84 12.19 12.18
N VAL A 115 15.09 12.31 11.08
CA VAL A 115 13.62 12.36 11.12
C VAL A 115 13.06 11.03 11.63
N VAL A 116 13.53 9.91 11.11
CA VAL A 116 13.10 8.57 11.50
C VAL A 116 13.36 8.29 12.98
N LEU A 117 14.56 8.60 13.47
CA LEU A 117 14.92 8.38 14.88
C LEU A 117 14.11 9.30 15.81
N SER A 118 13.88 10.56 15.42
CA SER A 118 13.05 11.49 16.20
C SER A 118 11.60 11.03 16.29
N ALA A 119 11.01 10.54 15.17
CA ALA A 119 9.66 10.03 15.15
C ALA A 119 9.51 8.77 16.04
N LEU A 120 10.46 7.83 15.92
CA LEU A 120 10.48 6.63 16.76
C LEU A 120 10.63 6.99 18.25
N GLN A 121 11.52 7.92 18.59
CA GLN A 121 11.69 8.36 19.97
C GLN A 121 10.41 8.99 20.52
N SER A 122 9.73 9.83 19.76
CA SER A 122 8.45 10.43 20.15
C SER A 122 7.36 9.38 20.41
N LEU A 123 7.30 8.30 19.63
CA LEU A 123 6.39 7.17 19.90
C LEU A 123 6.80 6.43 21.18
N ARG A 124 8.09 6.18 21.39
CA ARG A 124 8.61 5.49 22.58
C ARG A 124 8.37 6.26 23.89
N GLU A 125 8.17 7.56 23.82
CA GLU A 125 7.82 8.41 24.96
C GLU A 125 6.32 8.37 25.29
N LYS A 126 5.47 8.09 24.30
CA LYS A 126 4.00 8.11 24.42
C LYS A 126 3.37 6.76 24.75
N TYR A 127 4.01 5.66 24.31
CA TYR A 127 3.49 4.31 24.40
C TYR A 127 4.33 3.41 25.30
N GLU A 128 3.82 2.25 25.68
CA GLU A 128 4.51 1.25 26.48
C GLU A 128 5.26 0.25 25.61
N LEU A 129 4.75 0.03 24.37
CA LEU A 129 5.29 -0.89 23.39
C LEU A 129 5.19 -0.29 21.98
N VAL A 130 6.26 -0.39 21.21
CA VAL A 130 6.26 -0.03 19.79
C VAL A 130 6.61 -1.27 18.97
N ILE A 131 5.68 -1.68 18.10
CA ILE A 131 5.90 -2.78 17.15
C ILE A 131 6.42 -2.18 15.85
N ILE A 132 7.63 -2.58 15.48
CA ILE A 132 8.35 -2.00 14.35
C ILE A 132 8.27 -2.98 13.17
N GLU A 133 7.87 -2.48 12.01
CA GLU A 133 7.89 -3.23 10.75
C GLU A 133 9.11 -2.84 9.93
N GLY A 134 9.90 -3.83 9.47
CA GLY A 134 10.94 -3.65 8.47
C GLY A 134 10.38 -3.59 7.05
N ALA A 135 11.21 -3.23 6.07
CA ALA A 135 10.86 -3.24 4.65
C ALA A 135 11.79 -4.16 3.86
N GLY A 136 11.21 -4.90 2.88
CA GLY A 136 11.97 -5.87 2.10
C GLY A 136 12.64 -6.92 2.97
N SER A 137 13.96 -7.08 2.81
CA SER A 137 14.80 -7.99 3.56
C SER A 137 16.00 -7.25 4.20
N PRO A 138 16.45 -7.61 5.41
CA PRO A 138 17.69 -7.10 6.00
C PRO A 138 18.95 -7.63 5.29
N ALA A 139 18.79 -8.57 4.37
CA ALA A 139 19.86 -9.21 3.63
C ALA A 139 20.20 -8.54 2.29
N GLU A 140 19.62 -7.36 2.01
CA GLU A 140 19.96 -6.56 0.83
C GLU A 140 21.37 -5.96 0.98
N ILE A 141 22.40 -6.78 0.71
CA ILE A 141 23.83 -6.46 0.96
C ILE A 141 24.31 -5.22 0.20
N ASN A 142 23.77 -4.98 -0.99
CA ASN A 142 24.07 -3.81 -1.83
C ASN A 142 23.48 -2.50 -1.25
N LEU A 143 22.43 -2.57 -0.44
CA LEU A 143 21.75 -1.43 0.16
C LEU A 143 22.11 -1.22 1.64
N LYS A 144 22.91 -2.10 2.24
CA LYS A 144 23.17 -2.17 3.68
C LYS A 144 23.66 -0.85 4.29
N LYS A 145 24.55 -0.12 3.60
CA LYS A 145 25.04 1.18 4.07
C LYS A 145 23.97 2.28 4.06
N TRP A 146 22.89 2.06 3.34
CA TRP A 146 21.76 2.98 3.21
C TRP A 146 20.52 2.52 3.98
N ASP A 147 20.67 1.45 4.78
CA ASP A 147 19.57 0.93 5.59
C ASP A 147 19.00 2.02 6.51
N LEU A 148 17.69 2.18 6.46
CA LEU A 148 16.88 3.06 7.31
C LEU A 148 15.73 2.31 7.96
N VAL A 149 15.51 1.05 7.58
CA VAL A 149 14.22 0.38 7.80
C VAL A 149 14.34 -0.96 8.48
N ASN A 150 15.53 -1.56 8.49
CA ASN A 150 15.75 -2.90 9.03
C ASN A 150 16.74 -2.86 10.22
N MET A 151 17.97 -3.33 10.04
CA MET A 151 18.92 -3.49 11.14
C MET A 151 19.38 -2.17 11.73
N PHE A 152 19.42 -1.08 10.95
CA PHE A 152 19.66 0.26 11.46
C PHE A 152 18.65 0.64 12.57
N ILE A 153 17.36 0.42 12.34
CA ILE A 153 16.32 0.72 13.34
C ILE A 153 16.39 -0.25 14.50
N ALA A 154 16.59 -1.56 14.23
CA ALA A 154 16.73 -2.56 15.30
C ALA A 154 17.88 -2.22 16.26
N GLU A 155 18.99 -1.71 15.73
CA GLU A 155 20.16 -1.31 16.52
C GLU A 155 19.87 -0.07 17.39
N HIS A 156 19.32 1.00 16.79
CA HIS A 156 19.06 2.27 17.47
C HIS A 156 17.93 2.19 18.49
N SER A 157 16.99 1.27 18.32
CA SER A 157 15.89 1.06 19.26
C SER A 157 16.15 -0.06 20.28
N ASP A 158 17.29 -0.74 20.15
CA ASP A 158 17.63 -1.97 20.90
C ASP A 158 16.57 -3.06 20.78
N SER A 159 15.96 -3.18 19.58
CA SER A 159 14.85 -4.10 19.35
C SER A 159 15.31 -5.55 19.19
N PRO A 160 14.66 -6.50 19.86
CA PRO A 160 14.65 -7.89 19.42
C PRO A 160 13.99 -7.98 18.04
N VAL A 161 14.49 -8.87 17.18
CA VAL A 161 14.04 -9.05 15.80
C VAL A 161 13.46 -10.44 15.60
N ILE A 162 12.31 -10.52 14.94
CA ILE A 162 11.71 -11.75 14.42
C ILE A 162 11.78 -11.68 12.89
N ILE A 163 12.26 -12.75 12.26
CA ILE A 163 12.33 -12.85 10.80
C ILE A 163 11.19 -13.74 10.30
N VAL A 164 10.39 -13.22 9.37
CA VAL A 164 9.24 -13.91 8.77
C VAL A 164 9.62 -14.44 7.39
N GLY A 165 9.36 -15.73 7.15
CA GLY A 165 9.49 -16.40 5.85
C GLY A 165 8.12 -16.82 5.31
N ASP A 166 7.93 -16.74 4.01
CA ASP A 166 6.73 -17.17 3.29
C ASP A 166 6.94 -18.58 2.74
N ILE A 167 6.18 -19.56 3.23
CA ILE A 167 6.30 -20.96 2.77
C ILE A 167 5.50 -21.25 1.50
N ASP A 168 4.47 -20.46 1.21
CA ASP A 168 3.56 -20.65 0.06
C ASP A 168 4.30 -20.54 -1.29
N ARG A 169 5.43 -19.80 -1.30
CA ARG A 169 6.30 -19.63 -2.48
C ARG A 169 7.36 -20.73 -2.65
N GLY A 170 7.46 -21.64 -1.69
CA GLY A 170 8.53 -22.65 -1.63
C GLY A 170 9.86 -22.11 -1.14
N GLY A 171 10.76 -23.00 -0.72
CA GLY A 171 12.13 -22.67 -0.32
C GLY A 171 12.28 -21.86 0.97
N VAL A 172 11.29 -21.83 1.86
CA VAL A 172 11.27 -20.98 3.07
C VAL A 172 12.52 -21.15 3.94
N PHE A 173 12.99 -22.39 4.14
CA PHE A 173 14.18 -22.66 4.94
C PHE A 173 15.46 -22.07 4.34
N ALA A 174 15.59 -22.14 3.01
CA ALA A 174 16.73 -21.54 2.30
C ALA A 174 16.69 -20.00 2.41
N TRP A 175 15.51 -19.39 2.27
CA TRP A 175 15.34 -17.96 2.39
C TRP A 175 15.65 -17.47 3.81
N MET A 176 15.12 -18.14 4.83
CA MET A 176 15.40 -17.80 6.24
C MET A 176 16.88 -17.96 6.57
N LYS A 177 17.49 -19.08 6.16
CA LYS A 177 18.93 -19.34 6.41
C LYS A 177 19.80 -18.33 5.67
N GLY A 178 19.56 -18.09 4.38
CA GLY A 178 20.32 -17.13 3.59
C GLY A 178 20.20 -15.71 4.15
N THR A 179 18.99 -15.30 4.56
CA THR A 179 18.77 -14.00 5.23
C THR A 179 19.60 -13.92 6.50
N TYR A 180 19.57 -14.94 7.36
CA TYR A 180 20.33 -14.96 8.61
C TYR A 180 21.85 -14.97 8.37
N ASP A 181 22.33 -15.74 7.41
CA ASP A 181 23.77 -15.87 7.14
C ASP A 181 24.40 -14.57 6.65
N LEU A 182 23.66 -13.77 5.88
CA LEU A 182 24.10 -12.46 5.37
C LEU A 182 24.12 -11.35 6.42
N LEU A 183 23.56 -11.58 7.61
CA LEU A 183 23.65 -10.64 8.73
C LEU A 183 25.04 -10.67 9.37
N THR A 184 25.47 -9.52 9.88
CA THR A 184 26.68 -9.43 10.71
C THR A 184 26.49 -10.14 12.07
N LEU A 185 27.57 -10.43 12.77
CA LEU A 185 27.50 -11.05 14.09
C LEU A 185 26.69 -10.24 15.11
N GLN A 186 26.76 -8.89 15.04
CA GLN A 186 25.98 -8.03 15.93
C GLN A 186 24.48 -8.04 15.61
N GLU A 187 24.13 -8.05 14.31
CA GLU A 187 22.74 -8.15 13.86
C GLU A 187 22.15 -9.52 14.22
N LYS A 188 22.92 -10.62 14.05
CA LYS A 188 22.51 -11.98 14.45
C LYS A 188 22.15 -12.09 15.93
N LYS A 189 22.80 -11.33 16.82
CA LYS A 189 22.46 -11.30 18.26
C LYS A 189 21.05 -10.74 18.51
N ARG A 190 20.57 -9.83 17.66
CA ARG A 190 19.24 -9.24 17.77
C ARG A 190 18.14 -10.18 17.33
N VAL A 191 18.42 -11.07 16.38
CA VAL A 191 17.44 -12.07 15.92
C VAL A 191 17.13 -13.03 17.06
N LYS A 192 15.83 -13.12 17.42
CA LYS A 192 15.33 -14.01 18.48
C LYS A 192 14.72 -15.29 17.95
N GLY A 193 14.28 -15.28 16.69
CA GLY A 193 13.72 -16.45 16.03
C GLY A 193 13.06 -16.12 14.70
N PHE A 194 12.42 -17.15 14.16
CA PHE A 194 11.75 -17.11 12.87
C PHE A 194 10.27 -17.41 13.00
N ILE A 195 9.47 -16.89 12.07
CA ILE A 195 8.08 -17.28 11.87
C ILE A 195 7.95 -17.79 10.44
N ILE A 196 7.36 -18.96 10.27
CA ILE A 196 6.94 -19.50 8.99
C ILE A 196 5.50 -19.05 8.76
N ASN A 197 5.25 -18.26 7.72
CA ASN A 197 3.94 -17.69 7.42
C ASN A 197 3.31 -18.34 6.18
N LYS A 198 1.99 -18.20 6.07
CA LYS A 198 1.17 -18.70 4.96
C LYS A 198 1.24 -20.21 4.78
N PHE A 199 1.32 -20.96 5.87
CA PHE A 199 1.41 -22.42 5.84
C PHE A 199 0.08 -23.04 5.40
N ARG A 200 0.17 -23.98 4.46
CA ARG A 200 -0.95 -24.82 4.02
C ARG A 200 -0.55 -26.29 4.16
N GLY A 201 -1.38 -27.10 4.73
CA GLY A 201 -1.15 -28.52 4.86
C GLY A 201 -1.03 -29.02 6.29
N ASP A 202 -0.39 -30.18 6.47
CA ASP A 202 -0.22 -30.83 7.75
C ASP A 202 1.07 -30.37 8.44
N ILE A 203 0.92 -29.86 9.64
CA ILE A 203 2.05 -29.36 10.45
C ILE A 203 3.01 -30.50 10.86
N GLU A 204 2.52 -31.75 10.98
CA GLU A 204 3.36 -32.89 11.33
C GLU A 204 4.38 -33.19 10.23
N LEU A 205 4.03 -32.94 8.97
CA LEU A 205 4.98 -33.09 7.85
C LEU A 205 6.04 -31.99 7.82
N LEU A 206 5.75 -30.81 8.36
CA LEU A 206 6.69 -29.69 8.44
C LEU A 206 7.65 -29.81 9.65
N ALA A 207 7.21 -30.41 10.75
CA ALA A 207 7.95 -30.45 12.00
C ALA A 207 9.39 -31.02 11.87
N PRO A 208 9.65 -32.10 11.12
CA PRO A 208 11.02 -32.59 10.91
C PRO A 208 11.91 -31.56 10.19
N GLY A 209 11.36 -30.81 9.22
CA GLY A 209 12.08 -29.76 8.52
C GLY A 209 12.43 -28.59 9.44
N ILE A 210 11.53 -28.19 10.33
CA ILE A 210 11.79 -27.18 11.35
C ILE A 210 12.95 -27.62 12.25
N LYS A 211 12.94 -28.87 12.74
CA LYS A 211 14.02 -29.41 13.59
C LYS A 211 15.36 -29.41 12.86
N GLN A 212 15.37 -29.77 11.59
CA GLN A 212 16.61 -29.74 10.78
C GLN A 212 17.08 -28.27 10.60
N PHE A 213 16.19 -27.36 10.34
CA PHE A 213 16.50 -25.92 10.19
C PHE A 213 17.12 -25.35 11.48
N GLU A 214 16.54 -25.65 12.64
CA GLU A 214 17.05 -25.22 13.96
C GLU A 214 18.44 -25.85 14.28
N GLY A 215 18.76 -26.99 13.69
CA GLY A 215 20.12 -27.54 13.71
C GLY A 215 21.13 -26.78 12.83
N LEU A 216 20.65 -26.07 11.80
CA LEU A 216 21.49 -25.29 10.88
C LEU A 216 21.62 -23.82 11.29
N VAL A 217 20.69 -23.31 12.08
CA VAL A 217 20.62 -21.89 12.51
C VAL A 217 20.37 -21.89 14.03
N PRO A 218 21.23 -21.24 14.84
CA PRO A 218 21.10 -21.27 16.31
C PRO A 218 20.01 -20.35 16.82
N LYS A 219 18.82 -20.42 16.24
CA LYS A 219 17.63 -19.65 16.56
C LYS A 219 16.37 -20.46 16.31
N PRO A 220 15.36 -20.40 17.21
CA PRO A 220 14.16 -21.20 17.10
C PRO A 220 13.22 -20.69 15.99
N VAL A 221 12.39 -21.60 15.49
CA VAL A 221 11.14 -21.25 14.81
C VAL A 221 10.07 -21.01 15.88
N LEU A 222 9.69 -19.76 16.09
CA LEU A 222 8.76 -19.31 17.15
C LEU A 222 7.32 -19.74 16.89
N GLY A 223 6.98 -19.98 15.62
CA GLY A 223 5.64 -20.41 15.25
C GLY A 223 5.48 -20.56 13.74
N VAL A 224 4.40 -21.25 13.40
CA VAL A 224 3.93 -21.44 12.02
C VAL A 224 2.53 -20.82 11.93
N ILE A 225 2.35 -19.86 11.05
CA ILE A 225 1.08 -19.16 10.84
C ILE A 225 0.36 -19.81 9.65
N PRO A 226 -0.84 -20.34 9.85
CA PRO A 226 -1.62 -20.89 8.74
C PRO A 226 -1.98 -19.84 7.71
N TYR A 227 -2.22 -20.27 6.49
CA TYR A 227 -2.76 -19.42 5.44
C TYR A 227 -4.24 -19.15 5.72
N GLU A 228 -4.57 -17.89 5.99
CA GLU A 228 -5.95 -17.48 6.22
C GLU A 228 -6.56 -16.97 4.90
N LYS A 229 -7.56 -17.70 4.39
CA LYS A 229 -8.23 -17.39 3.11
C LYS A 229 -9.17 -16.19 3.21
N ASN A 230 -9.78 -16.00 4.39
CA ASN A 230 -10.81 -15.00 4.61
C ASN A 230 -10.25 -13.71 5.21
N LEU A 231 -8.94 -13.57 5.25
CA LEU A 231 -8.31 -12.37 5.77
C LEU A 231 -8.40 -11.25 4.73
N VAL A 232 -9.35 -10.37 4.93
CA VAL A 232 -9.57 -9.18 4.11
C VAL A 232 -8.63 -8.08 4.60
N VAL A 233 -7.45 -7.99 4.02
CA VAL A 233 -6.49 -6.91 4.29
C VAL A 233 -5.97 -6.41 2.96
N ASP A 234 -6.04 -5.09 2.78
CA ASP A 234 -5.51 -4.44 1.60
C ASP A 234 -4.01 -4.73 1.43
N GLU A 235 -3.63 -5.33 0.31
CA GLU A 235 -2.21 -5.56 -0.02
C GLU A 235 -1.56 -4.21 -0.37
N GLU A 236 -0.35 -3.99 0.12
CA GLU A 236 0.37 -2.74 -0.04
C GLU A 236 0.99 -2.59 -1.44
N ASP A 237 1.50 -3.69 -2.00
CA ASP A 237 2.41 -3.66 -3.15
C ASP A 237 2.01 -4.54 -4.34
N SER A 238 0.96 -5.34 -4.27
CA SER A 238 0.69 -6.28 -5.35
C SER A 238 -0.79 -6.57 -5.61
N ILE A 239 -1.18 -6.24 -6.82
CA ILE A 239 -2.45 -6.64 -7.43
C ILE A 239 -2.34 -7.99 -8.14
N SER A 240 -1.22 -8.67 -8.00
CA SER A 240 -0.87 -9.89 -8.74
C SER A 240 -1.81 -11.09 -8.52
N LYS A 241 -2.84 -10.96 -7.67
CA LYS A 241 -3.80 -12.04 -7.36
C LYS A 241 -5.26 -11.67 -7.52
N TRP A 242 -5.59 -10.50 -8.04
CA TRP A 242 -6.97 -10.04 -8.15
C TRP A 242 -7.63 -10.54 -9.46
N SER A 243 -7.67 -11.83 -9.66
CA SER A 243 -8.65 -12.44 -10.55
C SER A 243 -9.79 -13.01 -9.70
N TYR A 244 -10.59 -12.12 -9.13
CA TYR A 244 -11.90 -12.52 -8.61
C TYR A 244 -12.86 -12.53 -9.80
N SER A 245 -13.01 -13.67 -10.45
CA SER A 245 -14.14 -13.88 -11.33
C SER A 245 -15.08 -14.83 -10.63
N THR A 246 -16.15 -14.30 -10.09
CA THR A 246 -17.43 -15.03 -10.17
C THR A 246 -17.77 -15.08 -11.65
N GLU A 247 -18.34 -16.20 -12.13
CA GLU A 247 -18.64 -16.35 -13.57
C GLU A 247 -19.46 -15.14 -14.06
N PRO A 248 -18.98 -14.41 -15.09
CA PRO A 248 -19.71 -13.26 -15.61
C PRO A 248 -21.07 -13.72 -16.16
N GLY A 249 -22.14 -13.02 -15.79
CA GLY A 249 -23.45 -13.23 -16.38
C GLY A 249 -24.43 -14.09 -15.60
N ALA A 250 -24.15 -14.46 -14.35
CA ALA A 250 -25.17 -15.05 -13.48
C ALA A 250 -26.25 -14.00 -13.16
N GLU A 251 -27.52 -14.40 -13.18
CA GLU A 251 -28.67 -13.54 -12.94
C GLU A 251 -28.59 -12.89 -11.55
N GLY A 252 -28.75 -11.57 -11.46
CA GLY A 252 -28.66 -10.81 -10.20
C GLY A 252 -27.23 -10.42 -9.77
N ILE A 253 -26.21 -10.72 -10.57
CA ILE A 253 -24.83 -10.31 -10.30
C ILE A 253 -24.48 -9.04 -11.11
N LEU A 254 -23.99 -8.00 -10.41
CA LEU A 254 -23.50 -6.77 -11.03
C LEU A 254 -22.10 -7.01 -11.62
N ASN A 255 -21.94 -6.84 -12.93
CA ASN A 255 -20.65 -6.97 -13.60
C ASN A 255 -19.92 -5.63 -13.57
N VAL A 256 -18.80 -5.56 -12.83
CA VAL A 256 -17.99 -4.36 -12.67
C VAL A 256 -16.62 -4.55 -13.32
N ALA A 257 -16.27 -3.66 -14.24
CA ALA A 257 -14.98 -3.62 -14.91
C ALA A 257 -14.14 -2.46 -14.40
N VAL A 258 -12.98 -2.75 -13.82
CA VAL A 258 -12.01 -1.73 -13.38
C VAL A 258 -10.93 -1.59 -14.43
N ILE A 259 -10.80 -0.41 -15.00
CA ILE A 259 -9.76 -0.13 -16.00
C ILE A 259 -8.40 -0.03 -15.31
N TRP A 260 -7.51 -0.95 -15.68
CA TRP A 260 -6.17 -1.02 -15.09
C TRP A 260 -5.18 -0.15 -15.86
N THR A 261 -4.50 0.74 -15.13
CA THR A 261 -3.45 1.60 -15.68
C THR A 261 -2.10 1.31 -15.01
N PRO A 262 -0.97 1.59 -15.66
CA PRO A 262 0.35 1.35 -15.08
C PRO A 262 0.62 2.09 -13.77
N ARG A 263 -0.09 3.21 -13.51
CA ARG A 263 0.13 4.08 -12.35
C ARG A 263 -1.12 4.22 -11.48
N VAL A 264 -1.96 3.18 -11.48
CA VAL A 264 -3.14 3.14 -10.58
C VAL A 264 -2.70 3.41 -9.14
N SER A 265 -3.47 4.22 -8.42
CA SER A 265 -3.22 4.55 -7.01
C SER A 265 -4.48 4.41 -6.18
N ASN A 266 -4.33 4.13 -4.89
CA ASN A 266 -5.43 3.88 -3.96
C ASN A 266 -6.44 2.85 -4.48
N PHE A 267 -5.95 1.79 -5.13
CA PHE A 267 -6.79 0.71 -5.66
C PHE A 267 -7.58 -0.01 -4.58
N THR A 268 -7.22 0.16 -3.32
CA THR A 268 -7.96 -0.32 -2.16
C THR A 268 -9.36 0.29 -2.03
N ASP A 269 -9.63 1.42 -2.69
CA ASP A 269 -10.97 2.01 -2.77
C ASP A 269 -11.99 1.08 -3.46
N ILE A 270 -11.51 0.12 -4.25
CA ILE A 270 -12.30 -0.87 -5.00
C ILE A 270 -12.46 -2.17 -4.22
N SER A 271 -11.62 -2.41 -3.21
CA SER A 271 -11.63 -3.65 -2.42
C SER A 271 -13.01 -4.06 -1.88
N PRO A 272 -13.87 -3.14 -1.38
CA PRO A 272 -15.20 -3.52 -0.91
C PRO A 272 -16.06 -4.22 -1.97
N LEU A 273 -15.94 -3.82 -3.24
CA LEU A 273 -16.67 -4.47 -4.34
C LEU A 273 -16.18 -5.89 -4.61
N ALA A 274 -14.88 -6.15 -4.39
CA ALA A 274 -14.31 -7.48 -4.59
C ALA A 274 -14.79 -8.51 -3.56
N TYR A 275 -15.30 -8.06 -2.42
CA TYR A 275 -15.80 -8.91 -1.33
C TYR A 275 -17.33 -9.00 -1.30
N ASP A 276 -18.02 -8.23 -2.14
CA ASP A 276 -19.48 -8.31 -2.24
C ASP A 276 -19.89 -9.50 -3.13
N PRO A 277 -20.64 -10.48 -2.58
CA PRO A 277 -21.05 -11.66 -3.36
C PRO A 277 -22.01 -11.34 -4.50
N SER A 278 -22.64 -10.17 -4.54
CA SER A 278 -23.49 -9.70 -5.63
C SER A 278 -22.71 -9.00 -6.76
N VAL A 279 -21.38 -8.91 -6.65
CA VAL A 279 -20.50 -8.24 -7.61
C VAL A 279 -19.55 -9.23 -8.26
N SER A 280 -19.52 -9.24 -9.59
CA SER A 280 -18.46 -9.85 -10.40
C SER A 280 -17.48 -8.77 -10.81
N LEU A 281 -16.31 -8.72 -10.17
CA LEU A 281 -15.28 -7.72 -10.40
C LEU A 281 -14.20 -8.24 -11.35
N SER A 282 -13.89 -7.48 -12.39
CA SER A 282 -12.80 -7.80 -13.33
C SER A 282 -11.88 -6.59 -13.53
N TYR A 283 -10.57 -6.86 -13.63
CA TYR A 283 -9.57 -5.83 -13.96
C TYR A 283 -9.23 -5.93 -15.45
N ILE A 284 -9.34 -4.80 -16.14
CA ILE A 284 -9.23 -4.70 -17.59
C ILE A 284 -7.95 -3.99 -17.96
N ASN A 285 -7.04 -4.67 -18.64
CA ASN A 285 -5.83 -4.11 -19.22
C ASN A 285 -5.74 -4.28 -20.76
N HIS A 286 -6.75 -4.93 -21.35
CA HIS A 286 -6.84 -5.13 -22.79
C HIS A 286 -8.30 -5.03 -23.26
N THR A 287 -8.51 -4.49 -24.46
CA THR A 287 -9.85 -4.23 -25.03
C THR A 287 -10.72 -5.47 -25.17
N SER A 288 -10.14 -6.66 -25.42
CA SER A 288 -10.86 -7.92 -25.55
C SER A 288 -11.51 -8.40 -24.25
N GLN A 289 -11.09 -7.87 -23.10
CA GLN A 289 -11.62 -8.23 -21.79
C GLN A 289 -12.89 -7.41 -21.44
N LEU A 290 -13.13 -6.29 -22.15
CA LEU A 290 -14.25 -5.39 -21.87
C LEU A 290 -15.50 -5.78 -22.66
N ASN A 291 -16.42 -6.52 -22.02
CA ASN A 291 -17.61 -7.10 -22.61
C ASN A 291 -18.89 -6.51 -21.99
N ASN A 292 -19.20 -5.26 -22.32
CA ASN A 292 -20.41 -4.53 -21.89
C ASN A 292 -20.79 -4.78 -20.41
N PRO A 293 -19.90 -4.40 -19.46
CA PRO A 293 -20.21 -4.52 -18.03
C PRO A 293 -21.33 -3.55 -17.63
N ASP A 294 -21.96 -3.76 -16.47
CA ASP A 294 -22.96 -2.84 -15.94
C ASP A 294 -22.30 -1.53 -15.46
N LEU A 295 -21.10 -1.63 -14.89
CA LEU A 295 -20.33 -0.50 -14.39
C LEU A 295 -18.87 -0.59 -14.83
N ILE A 296 -18.34 0.51 -15.34
CA ILE A 296 -16.90 0.70 -15.62
C ILE A 296 -16.34 1.67 -14.60
N ILE A 297 -15.25 1.29 -13.93
CA ILE A 297 -14.55 2.16 -12.98
C ILE A 297 -13.22 2.60 -13.59
N LEU A 298 -13.03 3.93 -13.70
CA LEU A 298 -11.74 4.56 -13.94
C LEU A 298 -11.14 4.91 -12.57
N PRO A 299 -10.09 4.22 -12.11
CA PRO A 299 -9.54 4.39 -10.77
C PRO A 299 -8.67 5.64 -10.65
N GLY A 300 -8.20 5.92 -9.44
CA GLY A 300 -7.18 6.92 -9.18
C GLY A 300 -5.87 6.61 -9.89
N SER A 301 -5.17 7.65 -10.31
CA SER A 301 -3.86 7.55 -10.97
C SER A 301 -2.84 8.46 -10.28
N LYS A 302 -1.57 8.01 -10.24
CA LYS A 302 -0.45 8.82 -9.78
C LYS A 302 0.08 9.77 -10.87
N ASN A 303 -0.24 9.49 -12.12
CA ASN A 303 0.07 10.36 -13.27
C ASN A 303 -1.08 10.26 -14.28
N THR A 304 -2.07 11.14 -14.09
CA THR A 304 -3.34 11.09 -14.81
C THR A 304 -3.16 11.27 -16.32
N ILE A 305 -2.30 12.18 -16.74
CA ILE A 305 -2.08 12.46 -18.17
C ILE A 305 -1.42 11.28 -18.87
N GLU A 306 -0.36 10.71 -18.29
CA GLU A 306 0.34 9.58 -18.93
C GLU A 306 -0.51 8.30 -18.93
N ASP A 307 -1.32 8.07 -17.89
CA ASP A 307 -2.26 6.95 -17.88
C ASP A 307 -3.39 7.16 -18.92
N LEU A 308 -3.89 8.39 -19.06
CA LEU A 308 -4.88 8.72 -20.09
C LEU A 308 -4.34 8.48 -21.51
N ILE A 309 -3.09 8.87 -21.78
CA ILE A 309 -2.41 8.64 -23.06
C ILE A 309 -2.24 7.12 -23.29
N TYR A 310 -1.75 6.40 -22.28
CA TYR A 310 -1.63 4.94 -22.34
C TYR A 310 -2.96 4.28 -22.73
N LEU A 311 -4.06 4.65 -22.08
CA LEU A 311 -5.39 4.11 -22.38
C LEU A 311 -5.86 4.44 -23.81
N LYS A 312 -5.51 5.62 -24.35
CA LYS A 312 -5.78 5.99 -25.74
C LYS A 312 -4.97 5.12 -26.71
N GLU A 313 -3.66 4.99 -26.50
CA GLU A 313 -2.78 4.17 -27.32
C GLU A 313 -3.21 2.71 -27.36
N GLN A 314 -3.67 2.16 -26.23
CA GLN A 314 -4.21 0.80 -26.14
C GLN A 314 -5.66 0.68 -26.67
N LYS A 315 -6.28 1.77 -27.14
CA LYS A 315 -7.68 1.84 -27.63
C LYS A 315 -8.72 1.43 -26.58
N ILE A 316 -8.33 1.42 -25.31
CA ILE A 316 -9.23 1.04 -24.20
C ILE A 316 -10.33 2.08 -24.03
N LEU A 317 -10.01 3.39 -24.17
CA LEU A 317 -10.99 4.46 -24.04
C LEU A 317 -12.06 4.45 -25.13
N GLU A 318 -11.70 4.12 -26.38
CA GLU A 318 -12.68 3.95 -27.45
C GLU A 318 -13.69 2.86 -27.11
N LYS A 319 -13.20 1.73 -26.56
CA LYS A 319 -14.06 0.64 -26.12
C LYS A 319 -14.91 1.01 -24.91
N VAL A 320 -14.37 1.78 -23.93
CA VAL A 320 -15.10 2.33 -22.78
C VAL A 320 -16.26 3.23 -23.25
N LEU A 321 -16.00 4.17 -24.16
CA LEU A 321 -17.03 5.03 -24.73
C LEU A 321 -18.10 4.23 -25.49
N LYS A 322 -17.71 3.20 -26.22
CA LYS A 322 -18.67 2.30 -26.87
C LYS A 322 -19.55 1.59 -25.84
N CYS A 323 -18.97 0.95 -24.81
CA CYS A 323 -19.76 0.31 -23.76
C CYS A 323 -20.71 1.31 -23.08
N HIS A 324 -20.25 2.53 -22.87
CA HIS A 324 -21.09 3.61 -22.31
C HIS A 324 -22.29 3.94 -23.22
N SER A 325 -22.06 4.06 -24.53
CA SER A 325 -23.16 4.28 -25.49
C SER A 325 -24.14 3.09 -25.55
N ASP A 326 -23.64 1.90 -25.27
CA ASP A 326 -24.43 0.67 -25.23
C ASP A 326 -25.16 0.45 -23.86
N GLY A 327 -24.96 1.39 -22.88
CA GLY A 327 -25.70 1.42 -21.62
C GLY A 327 -24.89 1.23 -20.35
N SER A 328 -23.59 0.89 -20.42
CA SER A 328 -22.73 0.78 -19.23
C SER A 328 -22.61 2.11 -18.51
N LEU A 329 -22.67 2.09 -17.18
CA LEU A 329 -22.37 3.27 -16.35
C LEU A 329 -20.86 3.45 -16.19
N ILE A 330 -20.42 4.71 -16.00
CA ILE A 330 -19.01 5.02 -15.74
C ILE A 330 -18.91 5.74 -14.39
N LEU A 331 -17.96 5.27 -13.56
CA LEU A 331 -17.55 5.91 -12.30
C LEU A 331 -16.07 6.26 -12.39
N GLY A 332 -15.75 7.56 -12.25
CA GLY A 332 -14.37 8.03 -12.13
C GLY A 332 -14.00 8.33 -10.67
N ILE A 333 -12.83 7.88 -10.22
CA ILE A 333 -12.31 8.13 -8.88
C ILE A 333 -11.02 8.95 -9.02
N CYS A 334 -10.94 10.13 -8.38
CA CYS A 334 -9.77 11.01 -8.38
C CYS A 334 -9.23 11.26 -9.81
N GLY A 335 -8.06 10.72 -10.18
CA GLY A 335 -7.53 10.82 -11.54
C GLY A 335 -8.48 10.29 -12.61
N GLY A 336 -9.17 9.18 -12.33
CA GLY A 336 -10.21 8.66 -13.22
C GLY A 336 -11.39 9.62 -13.41
N PHE A 337 -11.78 10.35 -12.38
CA PHE A 337 -12.80 11.42 -12.51
C PHE A 337 -12.29 12.56 -13.40
N GLN A 338 -11.03 12.97 -13.21
CA GLN A 338 -10.40 14.01 -14.05
C GLN A 338 -10.37 13.62 -15.54
N MET A 339 -10.16 12.32 -15.84
CA MET A 339 -10.17 11.79 -17.21
C MET A 339 -11.55 11.93 -17.90
N LEU A 340 -12.64 12.05 -17.14
CA LEU A 340 -14.00 12.20 -17.69
C LEU A 340 -14.27 13.61 -18.23
N GLY A 341 -13.47 14.60 -17.87
CA GLY A 341 -13.62 16.00 -18.31
C GLY A 341 -13.15 16.24 -19.75
N ASN A 342 -13.15 17.53 -20.14
CA ASN A 342 -12.74 17.96 -21.48
C ASN A 342 -11.21 17.98 -21.63
N THR A 343 -10.51 18.60 -20.66
CA THR A 343 -9.06 18.83 -20.75
C THR A 343 -8.38 18.67 -19.39
N ILE A 344 -7.20 18.07 -19.40
CA ILE A 344 -6.30 18.00 -18.25
C ILE A 344 -5.03 18.77 -18.60
N ARG A 345 -4.66 19.78 -17.77
CA ARG A 345 -3.49 20.65 -17.96
C ARG A 345 -2.48 20.49 -16.83
N ASP A 346 -1.23 20.33 -17.18
CA ASP A 346 -0.07 20.34 -16.26
C ASP A 346 0.98 21.37 -16.71
N PRO A 347 0.66 22.70 -16.62
CA PRO A 347 1.53 23.74 -17.17
C PRO A 347 2.89 23.86 -16.46
N LYS A 348 3.04 23.26 -15.28
CA LYS A 348 4.28 23.25 -14.48
C LYS A 348 5.01 21.92 -14.50
N ASN A 349 4.54 20.94 -15.26
CA ASN A 349 5.09 19.58 -15.33
C ASN A 349 5.22 18.94 -13.93
N LEU A 350 4.19 19.03 -13.13
CA LEU A 350 4.18 18.52 -11.75
C LEU A 350 4.09 17.00 -11.70
N GLU A 351 3.32 16.40 -12.61
CA GLU A 351 3.12 14.95 -12.72
C GLU A 351 3.62 14.40 -14.06
N SER A 352 3.42 15.14 -15.15
CA SER A 352 3.74 14.70 -16.52
C SER A 352 4.72 15.64 -17.22
N ARG A 353 5.40 15.12 -18.24
CA ARG A 353 6.17 15.96 -19.19
C ARG A 353 5.29 16.59 -20.27
N ILE A 354 4.03 16.17 -20.35
CA ILE A 354 3.03 16.64 -21.30
C ILE A 354 2.17 17.67 -20.59
N SER A 355 2.15 18.88 -21.13
CA SER A 355 1.48 20.04 -20.50
C SER A 355 -0.04 20.03 -20.62
N GLU A 356 -0.59 19.28 -21.59
CA GLU A 356 -2.04 19.22 -21.81
C GLU A 356 -2.45 17.93 -22.52
N CYS A 357 -3.59 17.37 -22.14
CA CYS A 357 -4.19 16.20 -22.78
C CYS A 357 -5.73 16.34 -22.77
N ALA A 358 -6.38 16.04 -23.91
CA ALA A 358 -7.85 15.97 -23.97
C ALA A 358 -8.35 14.76 -23.17
N GLY A 359 -9.38 14.98 -22.37
CA GLY A 359 -10.11 13.93 -21.65
C GLY A 359 -11.13 13.18 -22.51
N LEU A 360 -12.12 12.59 -21.87
CA LEU A 360 -13.21 11.85 -22.53
C LEU A 360 -14.41 12.73 -22.93
N GLY A 361 -14.51 13.95 -22.40
CA GLY A 361 -15.60 14.88 -22.73
C GLY A 361 -16.99 14.44 -22.25
N LEU A 362 -17.04 13.61 -21.20
CA LEU A 362 -18.29 13.13 -20.61
C LEU A 362 -18.86 14.12 -19.58
N PHE A 363 -18.00 14.99 -19.02
CA PHE A 363 -18.38 16.09 -18.16
C PHE A 363 -17.80 17.39 -18.71
N ASP A 364 -18.59 18.47 -18.62
CA ASP A 364 -18.14 19.80 -18.99
C ASP A 364 -17.27 20.39 -17.87
N MET A 365 -16.06 19.90 -17.78
CA MET A 365 -15.08 20.33 -16.79
C MET A 365 -13.67 20.27 -17.34
N ASP A 366 -12.81 21.20 -16.90
CA ASP A 366 -11.38 21.22 -17.11
C ASP A 366 -10.63 21.00 -15.80
N THR A 367 -9.53 20.26 -15.86
CA THR A 367 -8.63 20.03 -14.72
C THR A 367 -7.29 20.71 -14.96
N THR A 368 -6.79 21.47 -13.98
CA THR A 368 -5.43 22.06 -14.03
C THR A 368 -4.64 21.66 -12.79
N PHE A 369 -3.45 21.10 -12.98
CA PHE A 369 -2.55 20.75 -11.87
C PHE A 369 -1.96 22.02 -11.24
N ALA A 370 -1.98 22.07 -9.91
CA ALA A 370 -1.46 23.17 -9.07
C ALA A 370 -0.32 22.66 -8.18
N SER A 371 0.55 23.59 -7.75
CA SER A 371 1.73 23.23 -6.92
C SER A 371 1.36 22.74 -5.53
N ASP A 372 0.22 23.17 -5.01
CA ASP A 372 -0.20 22.89 -3.65
C ASP A 372 -1.02 21.60 -3.60
N LYS A 373 -0.50 20.61 -2.87
CA LYS A 373 -1.20 19.36 -2.65
C LYS A 373 -2.25 19.54 -1.56
N LEU A 374 -3.50 19.23 -1.89
CA LEU A 374 -4.58 19.17 -0.93
C LEU A 374 -4.66 17.75 -0.35
N THR A 375 -4.62 17.67 0.98
CA THR A 375 -4.81 16.43 1.74
C THR A 375 -5.68 16.72 2.95
N ARG A 376 -6.90 16.15 3.01
CA ARG A 376 -7.81 16.30 4.15
C ARG A 376 -8.82 15.17 4.21
N GLN A 377 -9.35 14.90 5.40
CA GLN A 377 -10.56 14.10 5.55
C GLN A 377 -11.78 14.98 5.30
N ILE A 378 -12.82 14.41 4.71
CA ILE A 378 -14.04 15.11 4.34
C ILE A 378 -15.28 14.25 4.62
N GLU A 379 -16.36 14.92 5.02
CA GLU A 379 -17.70 14.36 4.99
C GLU A 379 -18.39 14.75 3.67
N LEU A 380 -18.98 13.79 3.00
CA LEU A 380 -19.65 13.93 1.74
C LEU A 380 -21.13 13.57 1.86
N LYS A 381 -21.94 14.11 0.95
CA LYS A 381 -23.30 13.64 0.72
C LYS A 381 -23.47 13.33 -0.76
N THR A 382 -24.08 12.18 -1.04
CA THR A 382 -24.40 11.82 -2.41
C THR A 382 -25.44 12.77 -3.00
N VAL A 383 -25.24 13.14 -4.26
CA VAL A 383 -26.29 13.77 -5.08
C VAL A 383 -27.02 12.67 -5.86
N LYS A 384 -28.27 12.95 -6.23
CA LYS A 384 -29.08 12.01 -7.01
C LYS A 384 -28.41 11.71 -8.35
N SER A 385 -28.19 10.44 -8.64
CA SER A 385 -27.64 9.95 -9.90
C SER A 385 -28.26 8.58 -10.26
N ARG A 386 -27.83 7.98 -11.38
CA ARG A 386 -28.19 6.60 -11.69
C ARG A 386 -27.56 5.59 -10.73
N LEU A 387 -26.41 5.95 -10.11
CA LEU A 387 -25.68 5.09 -9.19
C LEU A 387 -26.10 5.27 -7.73
N PHE A 388 -26.44 6.50 -7.32
CA PHE A 388 -26.63 6.84 -5.91
C PHE A 388 -27.97 7.53 -5.65
N LYS A 389 -28.58 7.16 -4.50
CA LYS A 389 -29.68 7.93 -3.91
C LYS A 389 -29.11 9.24 -3.34
N GLU A 390 -29.91 10.30 -3.35
CA GLU A 390 -29.53 11.57 -2.76
C GLU A 390 -29.44 11.51 -1.24
N GLY A 391 -28.47 12.23 -0.67
CA GLY A 391 -28.36 12.48 0.77
C GLY A 391 -27.69 11.39 1.60
N ILE A 392 -27.11 10.35 1.00
CA ILE A 392 -26.33 9.37 1.74
C ILE A 392 -25.03 10.04 2.22
N LYS A 393 -24.80 10.03 3.53
CA LYS A 393 -23.56 10.52 4.11
C LYS A 393 -22.44 9.51 3.91
N CYS A 394 -21.27 9.99 3.52
CA CYS A 394 -20.07 9.20 3.33
C CYS A 394 -18.88 9.97 3.92
N ASP A 395 -17.99 9.25 4.58
CA ASP A 395 -16.69 9.77 4.98
C ASP A 395 -15.65 9.40 3.92
N GLY A 396 -14.74 10.32 3.68
CA GLY A 396 -13.69 10.11 2.68
C GLY A 396 -12.50 11.03 2.91
N TYR A 397 -11.58 11.04 1.94
CA TYR A 397 -10.44 11.94 1.96
C TYR A 397 -10.17 12.51 0.57
N GLU A 398 -9.64 13.72 0.54
CA GLU A 398 -9.11 14.35 -0.67
C GLU A 398 -7.59 14.25 -0.67
N ILE A 399 -7.03 13.74 -1.77
CA ILE A 399 -5.59 13.73 -2.03
C ILE A 399 -5.37 14.07 -3.51
N HIS A 400 -5.09 15.31 -3.83
CA HIS A 400 -4.81 15.72 -5.21
C HIS A 400 -3.95 16.98 -5.31
N LEU A 401 -3.38 17.20 -6.50
CA LEU A 401 -2.59 18.39 -6.87
C LEU A 401 -3.34 19.30 -7.86
N SER A 402 -4.65 19.13 -8.01
CA SER A 402 -5.39 19.76 -9.10
C SER A 402 -6.51 20.67 -8.62
N LEU A 403 -6.84 21.64 -9.46
CA LEU A 403 -8.06 22.44 -9.42
C LEU A 403 -8.97 22.00 -10.57
N ILE A 404 -10.24 21.80 -10.29
CA ILE A 404 -11.25 21.46 -11.29
C ILE A 404 -12.12 22.70 -11.52
N HIS A 405 -12.26 23.09 -12.77
CA HIS A 405 -13.13 24.17 -13.22
C HIS A 405 -14.34 23.55 -13.93
N ILE A 406 -15.52 23.83 -13.41
CA ILE A 406 -16.83 23.39 -13.93
C ILE A 406 -17.51 24.58 -14.58
#